data_760bb62d180e58f230144fb60cfb3057
#
_entry.id   760bb62d180e58f230144fb60cfb3057
#
_cell.length_a   1.000
_cell.length_b   1.000
_cell.length_c   1.000
_cell.angle_alpha   90.00
_cell.angle_beta   90.00
_cell.angle_gamma   90.00
#
_symmetry.space_group_name_H-M   'P 1'
#
loop_
_entity.id
_entity.type
_entity.pdbx_description
1 polymer ?
#
loop_
_entity_poly.entity_id
_entity_poly.type
_entity_poly.pdbx_seq_one_letter_code
_entity_poly.pdbx_strand_id
1 'polypeptide(L)'
;MIRIKICGITNLADAKAAIDAGANSLGFNFYEKSLRRVVTADAAQIRSKLPKEVEAVGVFVNARPADINSLRAFVRFDAAQLHGDETPDIASRVASSLPVIKAFRVDASFALTTLNRYADVFAFLLDGARAGQYGGTGQTADWELARCAATSHRIILSGGLKVENVAEAIRVVRPYGVDVASGLETKPGKKDHGRLKEFIDEVRRAEQQLGLQLDHSKENPIQP
;
A
#
# COMPACT_ATOMS: atom_id res chain seq x y z
N MET A 1 -1.84 10.03 12.60
CA MET A 1 -2.88 9.05 12.17
C MET A 1 -2.24 8.01 11.27
N ILE A 2 -2.41 6.71 11.55
CA ILE A 2 -1.90 5.62 10.70
C ILE A 2 -2.67 5.61 9.38
N ARG A 3 -1.95 5.60 8.26
CA ARG A 3 -2.56 5.51 6.94
C ARG A 3 -3.03 4.08 6.66
N ILE A 4 -4.23 3.94 6.09
CA ILE A 4 -4.83 2.65 5.78
C ILE A 4 -5.03 2.54 4.28
N LYS A 5 -4.28 1.65 3.65
CA LYS A 5 -4.40 1.34 2.22
C LYS A 5 -5.13 0.01 2.03
N ILE A 6 -6.20 0.03 1.25
CA ILE A 6 -6.92 -1.18 0.82
C ILE A 6 -6.51 -1.48 -0.62
N CYS A 7 -5.75 -2.56 -0.80
CA CYS A 7 -5.14 -2.91 -2.07
C CYS A 7 -5.97 -3.94 -2.85
N GLY A 8 -5.88 -3.88 -4.18
CA GLY A 8 -6.58 -4.81 -5.08
C GLY A 8 -8.07 -4.48 -5.27
N ILE A 9 -8.38 -3.20 -5.36
CA ILE A 9 -9.72 -2.71 -5.71
C ILE A 9 -9.97 -2.96 -7.20
N THR A 10 -11.08 -3.63 -7.50
CA THR A 10 -11.50 -3.98 -8.86
C THR A 10 -12.90 -3.49 -9.22
N ASN A 11 -13.67 -2.98 -8.25
CA ASN A 11 -15.02 -2.51 -8.46
C ASN A 11 -15.37 -1.34 -7.52
N LEU A 12 -16.40 -0.58 -7.90
CA LEU A 12 -16.82 0.62 -7.18
C LEU A 12 -17.46 0.32 -5.81
N ALA A 13 -18.13 -0.82 -5.66
CA ALA A 13 -18.78 -1.16 -4.39
C ALA A 13 -17.74 -1.38 -3.30
N ASP A 14 -16.65 -2.13 -3.60
CA ASP A 14 -15.55 -2.35 -2.68
C ASP A 14 -14.77 -1.05 -2.38
N ALA A 15 -14.61 -0.18 -3.40
CA ALA A 15 -13.98 1.13 -3.21
C ALA A 15 -14.77 2.00 -2.22
N LYS A 16 -16.10 2.10 -2.40
CA LYS A 16 -16.98 2.85 -1.50
C LYS A 16 -16.97 2.28 -0.09
N ALA A 17 -17.12 0.96 0.06
CA ALA A 17 -17.10 0.31 1.37
C ALA A 17 -15.77 0.58 2.12
N ALA A 18 -14.64 0.59 1.41
CA ALA A 18 -13.36 0.92 2.01
C ALA A 18 -13.30 2.37 2.50
N ILE A 19 -13.79 3.31 1.72
CA ILE A 19 -13.82 4.74 2.07
C ILE A 19 -14.78 4.99 3.24
N ASP A 20 -15.98 4.45 3.16
CA ASP A 20 -17.00 4.61 4.20
C ASP A 20 -16.54 4.04 5.55
N ALA A 21 -15.70 2.99 5.53
CA ALA A 21 -15.07 2.44 6.72
C ALA A 21 -13.88 3.29 7.23
N GLY A 22 -13.32 4.20 6.42
CA GLY A 22 -12.23 5.11 6.83
C GLY A 22 -10.86 4.81 6.24
N ALA A 23 -10.80 4.11 5.09
CA ALA A 23 -9.56 3.97 4.32
C ALA A 23 -9.10 5.32 3.75
N ASN A 24 -7.78 5.57 3.80
CA ASN A 24 -7.19 6.79 3.24
C ASN A 24 -6.70 6.61 1.80
N SER A 25 -6.45 5.35 1.40
CA SER A 25 -5.80 5.04 0.14
C SER A 25 -6.33 3.74 -0.46
N LEU A 26 -6.49 3.70 -1.78
CA LEU A 26 -6.97 2.53 -2.53
C LEU A 26 -5.93 2.12 -3.57
N GLY A 27 -5.57 0.82 -3.60
CA GLY A 27 -4.61 0.25 -4.55
C GLY A 27 -5.30 -0.37 -5.76
N PHE A 28 -4.91 0.06 -6.96
CA PHE A 28 -5.35 -0.45 -8.26
C PHE A 28 -4.21 -1.22 -8.92
N ASN A 29 -4.36 -2.53 -9.08
CA ASN A 29 -3.30 -3.39 -9.57
C ASN A 29 -3.35 -3.52 -11.11
N PHE A 30 -2.29 -3.06 -11.78
CA PHE A 30 -2.16 -3.10 -13.24
C PHE A 30 -1.26 -4.24 -13.73
N TYR A 31 -0.74 -5.09 -12.83
CA TYR A 31 0.08 -6.23 -13.21
C TYR A 31 -0.76 -7.35 -13.84
N GLU A 32 -0.42 -7.73 -15.06
CA GLU A 32 -1.23 -8.66 -15.88
C GLU A 32 -1.44 -10.03 -15.23
N LYS A 33 -0.46 -10.53 -14.49
CA LYS A 33 -0.53 -11.84 -13.83
C LYS A 33 -1.23 -11.80 -12.46
N SER A 34 -1.67 -10.63 -12.01
CA SER A 34 -2.36 -10.50 -10.72
C SER A 34 -3.81 -10.95 -10.83
N LEU A 35 -4.24 -11.79 -9.89
CA LEU A 35 -5.66 -12.14 -9.72
C LEU A 35 -6.54 -10.93 -9.29
N ARG A 36 -5.90 -9.82 -8.91
CA ARG A 36 -6.52 -8.56 -8.50
C ARG A 36 -6.32 -7.46 -9.53
N ARG A 37 -5.98 -7.85 -10.76
CA ARG A 37 -5.82 -6.90 -11.87
C ARG A 37 -7.13 -6.18 -12.11
N VAL A 38 -7.06 -4.86 -12.27
CA VAL A 38 -8.17 -4.02 -12.73
C VAL A 38 -7.93 -3.56 -14.16
N VAL A 39 -9.00 -3.52 -14.94
CA VAL A 39 -8.95 -2.95 -16.29
C VAL A 39 -8.80 -1.43 -16.19
N THR A 40 -7.98 -0.83 -17.05
CA THR A 40 -7.66 0.60 -17.00
C THR A 40 -8.91 1.50 -17.04
N ALA A 41 -9.90 1.15 -17.89
CA ALA A 41 -11.17 1.90 -17.99
C ALA A 41 -11.97 1.83 -16.68
N ASP A 42 -12.03 0.65 -16.05
CA ASP A 42 -12.73 0.48 -14.77
C ASP A 42 -12.03 1.24 -13.65
N ALA A 43 -10.69 1.21 -13.60
CA ALA A 43 -9.90 1.99 -12.63
C ALA A 43 -10.18 3.50 -12.78
N ALA A 44 -10.19 4.01 -14.01
CA ALA A 44 -10.50 5.41 -14.30
C ALA A 44 -11.94 5.77 -13.90
N GLN A 45 -12.90 4.91 -14.17
CA GLN A 45 -14.28 5.10 -13.78
C GLN A 45 -14.44 5.11 -12.25
N ILE A 46 -13.78 4.18 -11.55
CA ILE A 46 -13.78 4.17 -10.08
C ILE A 46 -13.15 5.46 -9.57
N ARG A 47 -11.92 5.81 -10.04
CA ARG A 47 -11.19 7.00 -9.60
C ARG A 47 -12.02 8.28 -9.74
N SER A 48 -12.76 8.43 -10.83
CA SER A 48 -13.62 9.60 -11.08
C SER A 48 -14.74 9.81 -10.04
N LYS A 49 -15.05 8.77 -9.28
CA LYS A 49 -16.10 8.77 -8.23
C LYS A 49 -15.55 8.79 -6.81
N LEU A 50 -14.23 8.79 -6.65
CA LEU A 50 -13.59 8.88 -5.33
C LEU A 50 -13.53 10.33 -4.85
N PRO A 51 -13.67 10.57 -3.53
CA PRO A 51 -13.33 11.85 -2.92
C PRO A 51 -11.87 12.22 -3.21
N LYS A 52 -11.57 13.51 -3.28
CA LYS A 52 -10.20 14.00 -3.56
C LYS A 52 -9.22 13.67 -2.44
N GLU A 53 -9.72 13.53 -1.23
CA GLU A 53 -8.96 13.22 -0.01
C GLU A 53 -8.49 11.76 0.03
N VAL A 54 -9.06 10.89 -0.80
CA VAL A 54 -8.69 9.47 -0.90
C VAL A 54 -7.67 9.30 -2.00
N GLU A 55 -6.50 8.83 -1.63
CA GLU A 55 -5.43 8.54 -2.59
C GLU A 55 -5.74 7.31 -3.44
N ALA A 56 -5.57 7.43 -4.73
CA ALA A 56 -5.53 6.31 -5.67
C ALA A 56 -4.07 5.93 -5.94
N VAL A 57 -3.67 4.70 -5.64
CA VAL A 57 -2.32 4.19 -5.85
C VAL A 57 -2.32 3.16 -6.98
N GLY A 58 -1.61 3.45 -8.07
CA GLY A 58 -1.35 2.47 -9.12
C GLY A 58 -0.28 1.48 -8.69
N VAL A 59 -0.55 0.17 -8.77
CA VAL A 59 0.41 -0.89 -8.41
C VAL A 59 0.97 -1.54 -9.67
N PHE A 60 2.30 -1.57 -9.76
CA PHE A 60 3.05 -2.01 -10.93
C PHE A 60 4.11 -3.04 -10.56
N VAL A 61 4.45 -3.93 -11.48
CA VAL A 61 5.54 -4.89 -11.38
C VAL A 61 6.39 -4.78 -12.64
N ASN A 62 7.61 -4.28 -12.50
CA ASN A 62 8.60 -4.13 -13.58
C ASN A 62 8.08 -3.36 -14.81
N ALA A 63 7.15 -2.41 -14.59
CA ALA A 63 6.64 -1.55 -15.65
C ALA A 63 7.65 -0.44 -16.01
N ARG A 64 7.66 -0.02 -17.28
CA ARG A 64 8.50 1.10 -17.72
C ARG A 64 7.94 2.42 -17.20
N PRO A 65 8.78 3.41 -16.81
CA PRO A 65 8.32 4.73 -16.38
C PRO A 65 7.35 5.40 -17.35
N ALA A 66 7.58 5.27 -18.66
CA ALA A 66 6.69 5.82 -19.69
C ALA A 66 5.28 5.21 -19.66
N ASP A 67 5.18 3.89 -19.41
CA ASP A 67 3.89 3.19 -19.33
C ASP A 67 3.12 3.62 -18.08
N ILE A 68 3.83 3.80 -16.94
CA ILE A 68 3.25 4.32 -15.70
C ILE A 68 2.70 5.73 -15.92
N ASN A 69 3.46 6.61 -16.56
CA ASN A 69 3.04 7.99 -16.85
C ASN A 69 1.84 8.03 -17.81
N SER A 70 1.81 7.18 -18.83
CA SER A 70 0.67 7.06 -19.75
C SER A 70 -0.61 6.61 -19.03
N LEU A 71 -0.50 5.60 -18.17
CA LEU A 71 -1.62 5.14 -17.35
C LEU A 71 -2.08 6.22 -16.36
N ARG A 72 -1.13 6.95 -15.73
CA ARG A 72 -1.46 8.06 -14.85
C ARG A 72 -2.28 9.14 -15.55
N ALA A 73 -1.90 9.51 -16.76
CA ALA A 73 -2.62 10.52 -17.53
C ALA A 73 -4.10 10.14 -17.75
N PHE A 74 -4.38 8.85 -17.89
CA PHE A 74 -5.73 8.34 -18.11
C PHE A 74 -6.50 8.07 -16.81
N VAL A 75 -5.89 7.34 -15.84
CA VAL A 75 -6.55 6.92 -14.58
C VAL A 75 -6.52 7.99 -13.51
N ARG A 76 -5.51 8.90 -13.56
CA ARG A 76 -5.29 9.97 -12.58
C ARG A 76 -5.05 9.44 -11.17
N PHE A 77 -4.21 8.41 -11.03
CA PHE A 77 -3.75 7.99 -9.70
C PHE A 77 -2.73 8.99 -9.13
N ASP A 78 -2.66 9.06 -7.81
CA ASP A 78 -1.91 10.07 -7.05
C ASP A 78 -0.50 9.59 -6.72
N ALA A 79 -0.28 8.27 -6.62
CA ALA A 79 1.03 7.66 -6.34
C ALA A 79 1.21 6.36 -7.13
N ALA A 80 2.46 5.97 -7.36
CA ALA A 80 2.82 4.67 -7.93
C ALA A 80 3.48 3.78 -6.88
N GLN A 81 2.98 2.55 -6.74
CA GLN A 81 3.63 1.50 -6.00
C GLN A 81 4.40 0.59 -6.95
N LEU A 82 5.72 0.53 -6.79
CA LEU A 82 6.62 -0.32 -7.56
C LEU A 82 6.84 -1.62 -6.75
N HIS A 83 6.24 -2.70 -7.19
CA HIS A 83 6.15 -3.97 -6.45
C HIS A 83 6.94 -5.11 -7.12
N GLY A 84 7.80 -4.78 -8.06
CA GLY A 84 8.71 -5.69 -8.75
C GLY A 84 10.15 -5.54 -8.27
N ASP A 85 11.07 -5.80 -9.20
CA ASP A 85 12.52 -5.72 -8.98
C ASP A 85 13.11 -4.41 -9.56
N GLU A 86 12.28 -3.34 -9.56
CA GLU A 86 12.68 -2.04 -10.13
C GLU A 86 13.91 -1.50 -9.40
N THR A 87 14.92 -1.08 -10.18
CA THR A 87 16.16 -0.51 -9.67
C THR A 87 15.97 0.90 -9.08
N PRO A 88 16.91 1.41 -8.27
CA PRO A 88 16.86 2.79 -7.77
C PRO A 88 16.72 3.83 -8.90
N ASP A 89 17.38 3.64 -10.05
CA ASP A 89 17.27 4.52 -11.22
C ASP A 89 15.83 4.53 -11.79
N ILE A 90 15.20 3.37 -11.93
CA ILE A 90 13.79 3.30 -12.37
C ILE A 90 12.87 4.00 -11.35
N ALA A 91 13.07 3.74 -10.06
CA ALA A 91 12.29 4.37 -9.02
C ALA A 91 12.42 5.90 -9.02
N SER A 92 13.64 6.42 -9.17
CA SER A 92 13.93 7.86 -9.27
C SER A 92 13.26 8.48 -10.50
N ARG A 93 13.32 7.83 -11.66
CA ARG A 93 12.64 8.31 -12.88
C ARG A 93 11.12 8.39 -12.71
N VAL A 94 10.50 7.46 -12.01
CA VAL A 94 9.07 7.55 -11.70
C VAL A 94 8.83 8.65 -10.66
N ALA A 95 9.68 8.75 -9.64
CA ALA A 95 9.57 9.73 -8.56
C ALA A 95 9.69 11.18 -9.04
N SER A 96 10.33 11.42 -10.20
CA SER A 96 10.35 12.76 -10.82
C SER A 96 8.97 13.27 -11.27
N SER A 97 7.98 12.40 -11.39
CA SER A 97 6.63 12.73 -11.89
C SER A 97 5.54 12.61 -10.84
N LEU A 98 5.68 11.69 -9.89
CA LEU A 98 4.69 11.42 -8.85
C LEU A 98 5.32 10.68 -7.67
N PRO A 99 4.72 10.74 -6.47
CA PRO A 99 5.18 10.00 -5.30
C PRO A 99 5.27 8.50 -5.56
N VAL A 100 6.38 7.90 -5.11
CA VAL A 100 6.65 6.46 -5.27
C VAL A 100 6.63 5.75 -3.93
N ILE A 101 5.92 4.64 -3.88
CA ILE A 101 6.01 3.65 -2.82
C ILE A 101 6.81 2.48 -3.38
N LYS A 102 8.02 2.23 -2.88
CA LYS A 102 8.80 1.05 -3.29
C LYS A 102 8.50 -0.12 -2.38
N ALA A 103 7.96 -1.18 -2.94
CA ALA A 103 7.67 -2.40 -2.21
C ALA A 103 8.87 -3.35 -2.22
N PHE A 104 9.14 -3.95 -1.07
CA PHE A 104 10.13 -5.00 -0.89
C PHE A 104 9.49 -6.21 -0.24
N ARG A 105 9.88 -7.38 -0.72
CA ARG A 105 9.64 -8.64 -0.03
C ARG A 105 10.69 -8.80 1.05
N VAL A 106 10.21 -9.01 2.27
CA VAL A 106 11.07 -9.11 3.43
C VAL A 106 11.12 -10.57 3.88
N ASP A 107 12.30 -11.15 3.76
CA ASP A 107 12.67 -12.45 4.31
C ASP A 107 13.91 -12.32 5.18
N ALA A 108 14.37 -13.42 5.75
CA ALA A 108 15.54 -13.44 6.63
C ALA A 108 16.85 -12.95 5.98
N SER A 109 16.91 -12.84 4.65
CA SER A 109 18.07 -12.34 3.91
C SER A 109 18.00 -10.85 3.60
N PHE A 110 16.86 -10.18 3.88
CA PHE A 110 16.67 -8.77 3.52
C PHE A 110 17.54 -7.85 4.36
N ALA A 111 18.41 -7.10 3.71
CA ALA A 111 19.26 -6.12 4.37
C ALA A 111 18.60 -4.73 4.38
N LEU A 112 18.38 -4.14 5.57
CA LEU A 112 17.81 -2.79 5.74
C LEU A 112 18.58 -1.70 4.98
N THR A 113 19.91 -1.88 4.80
CA THR A 113 20.73 -0.96 4.01
C THR A 113 20.27 -0.84 2.54
N THR A 114 19.50 -1.81 2.05
CA THR A 114 18.90 -1.75 0.70
C THR A 114 18.00 -0.53 0.56
N LEU A 115 17.27 -0.14 1.60
CA LEU A 115 16.36 1.01 1.58
C LEU A 115 17.10 2.32 1.28
N ASN A 116 18.32 2.48 1.79
CA ASN A 116 19.14 3.68 1.59
C ASN A 116 19.52 3.96 0.13
N ARG A 117 19.40 2.95 -0.74
CA ARG A 117 19.67 3.09 -2.18
C ARG A 117 18.54 3.81 -2.94
N TYR A 118 17.36 3.95 -2.33
CA TYR A 118 16.15 4.51 -2.94
C TYR A 118 15.80 5.86 -2.30
N ALA A 119 16.67 6.86 -2.47
CA ALA A 119 16.57 8.15 -1.78
C ALA A 119 15.32 8.97 -2.17
N ASP A 120 14.82 8.80 -3.41
CA ASP A 120 13.75 9.63 -3.97
C ASP A 120 12.34 9.07 -3.74
N VAL A 121 12.22 7.91 -3.07
CA VAL A 121 10.89 7.33 -2.84
C VAL A 121 10.20 7.96 -1.62
N PHE A 122 8.90 8.10 -1.72
CA PHE A 122 8.08 8.68 -0.66
C PHE A 122 7.99 7.78 0.58
N ALA A 123 7.81 6.47 0.35
CA ALA A 123 7.67 5.47 1.41
C ALA A 123 8.13 4.09 0.91
N PHE A 124 8.42 3.21 1.86
CA PHE A 124 8.68 1.80 1.59
C PHE A 124 7.52 0.94 2.06
N LEU A 125 7.09 0.00 1.22
CA LEU A 125 6.15 -1.03 1.62
C LEU A 125 6.93 -2.32 1.86
N LEU A 126 6.81 -2.87 3.08
CA LEU A 126 7.44 -4.13 3.45
C LEU A 126 6.37 -5.23 3.47
N ASP A 127 6.51 -6.20 2.57
CA ASP A 127 5.55 -7.30 2.37
C ASP A 127 6.17 -8.63 2.84
N GLY A 128 5.42 -9.43 3.58
CA GLY A 128 5.85 -10.78 3.98
C GLY A 128 6.08 -11.67 2.75
N ALA A 129 7.24 -12.32 2.70
CA ALA A 129 7.70 -13.03 1.51
C ALA A 129 7.24 -14.49 1.46
N ARG A 130 6.78 -14.92 0.26
CA ARG A 130 6.93 -16.31 -0.21
C ARG A 130 7.82 -16.31 -1.45
N ALA A 131 8.76 -17.25 -1.52
CA ALA A 131 9.61 -17.41 -2.69
C ALA A 131 8.76 -17.54 -3.98
N GLY A 132 9.08 -16.73 -5.00
CA GLY A 132 8.48 -16.82 -6.34
C GLY A 132 7.14 -16.13 -6.56
N GLN A 133 6.56 -15.42 -5.57
CA GLN A 133 5.28 -14.71 -5.75
C GLN A 133 5.41 -13.21 -5.42
N TYR A 134 4.79 -12.35 -6.23
CA TYR A 134 4.70 -10.91 -5.99
C TYR A 134 3.41 -10.59 -5.23
N GLY A 135 3.53 -10.32 -3.90
CA GLY A 135 2.43 -9.86 -3.04
C GLY A 135 1.33 -10.89 -2.71
N GLY A 136 0.56 -10.61 -1.68
CA GLY A 136 -0.66 -11.35 -1.33
C GLY A 136 -0.45 -12.80 -0.85
N THR A 137 0.71 -13.14 -0.31
CA THR A 137 1.08 -14.52 0.06
C THR A 137 0.47 -14.99 1.38
N GLY A 138 -0.06 -14.07 2.20
CA GLY A 138 -0.66 -14.37 3.49
C GLY A 138 0.33 -14.68 4.63
N GLN A 139 1.65 -14.59 4.38
CA GLN A 139 2.67 -14.67 5.44
C GLN A 139 2.90 -13.30 6.07
N THR A 140 3.08 -13.27 7.39
CA THR A 140 3.46 -12.04 8.10
C THR A 140 4.87 -11.64 7.75
N ALA A 141 5.09 -10.33 7.52
CA ALA A 141 6.42 -9.75 7.43
C ALA A 141 7.19 -9.96 8.75
N ASP A 142 8.51 -9.89 8.69
CA ASP A 142 9.32 -9.80 9.91
C ASP A 142 9.08 -8.44 10.57
N TRP A 143 8.26 -8.43 11.62
CA TRP A 143 7.85 -7.20 12.29
C TRP A 143 9.01 -6.51 13.03
N GLU A 144 9.99 -7.28 13.53
CA GLU A 144 11.17 -6.68 14.18
C GLU A 144 12.04 -5.94 13.16
N LEU A 145 12.23 -6.52 11.99
CA LEU A 145 12.93 -5.85 10.90
C LEU A 145 12.16 -4.61 10.44
N ALA A 146 10.83 -4.71 10.29
CA ALA A 146 9.98 -3.57 9.92
C ALA A 146 10.01 -2.47 10.99
N ARG A 147 10.06 -2.81 12.28
CA ARG A 147 10.21 -1.88 13.41
C ARG A 147 11.53 -1.12 13.32
N CYS A 148 12.64 -1.83 13.06
CA CYS A 148 13.94 -1.20 12.87
C CYS A 148 13.91 -0.22 11.67
N ALA A 149 13.30 -0.61 10.55
CA ALA A 149 13.16 0.26 9.38
C ALA A 149 12.31 1.52 9.68
N ALA A 150 11.26 1.38 10.49
CA ALA A 150 10.34 2.47 10.82
C ALA A 150 10.99 3.59 11.65
N THR A 151 12.16 3.37 12.26
CA THR A 151 12.90 4.42 12.98
C THR A 151 13.47 5.50 12.06
N SER A 152 13.71 5.18 10.78
CA SER A 152 14.42 6.07 9.84
C SER A 152 13.66 6.30 8.54
N HIS A 153 12.62 5.48 8.25
CA HIS A 153 11.89 5.52 7.00
C HIS A 153 10.38 5.51 7.22
N ARG A 154 9.63 6.04 6.25
CA ARG A 154 8.18 5.87 6.20
C ARG A 154 7.85 4.46 5.76
N ILE A 155 7.45 3.61 6.69
CA ILE A 155 7.15 2.20 6.43
C ILE A 155 5.65 1.97 6.35
N ILE A 156 5.20 1.40 5.25
CA ILE A 156 3.87 0.82 5.08
C ILE A 156 4.03 -0.68 5.28
N LEU A 157 3.40 -1.19 6.33
CA LEU A 157 3.47 -2.62 6.65
C LEU A 157 2.42 -3.38 5.83
N SER A 158 2.84 -4.44 5.17
CA SER A 158 1.99 -5.33 4.37
C SER A 158 2.38 -6.80 4.61
N GLY A 159 1.71 -7.71 3.93
CA GLY A 159 1.97 -9.15 4.03
C GLY A 159 1.27 -9.81 5.22
N GLY A 160 0.27 -10.63 4.92
CA GLY A 160 -0.43 -11.43 5.90
C GLY A 160 -1.24 -10.65 6.95
N LEU A 161 -1.42 -9.35 6.77
CA LEU A 161 -2.27 -8.56 7.66
C LEU A 161 -3.74 -8.97 7.53
N LYS A 162 -4.42 -9.04 8.67
CA LYS A 162 -5.83 -9.40 8.81
C LYS A 162 -6.37 -8.83 10.12
N VAL A 163 -7.69 -8.90 10.32
CA VAL A 163 -8.37 -8.38 11.52
C VAL A 163 -7.69 -8.87 12.80
N GLU A 164 -7.34 -10.16 12.83
CA GLU A 164 -6.87 -10.84 14.03
C GLU A 164 -5.42 -10.49 14.44
N ASN A 165 -4.64 -9.83 13.56
CA ASN A 165 -3.23 -9.55 13.85
C ASN A 165 -2.79 -8.09 13.67
N VAL A 166 -3.61 -7.25 13.05
CA VAL A 166 -3.22 -5.88 12.70
C VAL A 166 -2.92 -5.01 13.92
N ALA A 167 -3.68 -5.19 15.01
CA ALA A 167 -3.45 -4.44 16.25
C ALA A 167 -2.08 -4.75 16.86
N GLU A 168 -1.67 -6.04 16.86
CA GLU A 168 -0.34 -6.47 17.30
C GLU A 168 0.76 -5.91 16.39
N ALA A 169 0.57 -6.04 15.06
CA ALA A 169 1.51 -5.53 14.07
C ALA A 169 1.77 -4.03 14.26
N ILE A 170 0.72 -3.24 14.51
CA ILE A 170 0.83 -1.80 14.78
C ILE A 170 1.58 -1.53 16.08
N ARG A 171 1.30 -2.28 17.15
CA ARG A 171 2.00 -2.11 18.44
C ARG A 171 3.51 -2.37 18.33
N VAL A 172 3.87 -3.42 17.61
CA VAL A 172 5.28 -3.81 17.43
C VAL A 172 6.01 -2.84 16.49
N VAL A 173 5.46 -2.60 15.30
CA VAL A 173 6.16 -1.91 14.21
C VAL A 173 6.06 -0.39 14.32
N ARG A 174 4.93 0.13 14.79
CA ARG A 174 4.59 1.57 14.76
C ARG A 174 4.77 2.16 13.35
N PRO A 175 4.11 1.58 12.33
CA PRO A 175 4.35 1.94 10.95
C PRO A 175 3.71 3.29 10.60
N TYR A 176 4.18 3.93 9.52
CA TYR A 176 3.51 5.08 8.89
C TYR A 176 2.11 4.71 8.38
N GLY A 177 1.96 3.49 7.85
CA GLY A 177 0.69 2.98 7.37
C GLY A 177 0.64 1.46 7.32
N VAL A 178 -0.54 0.94 7.05
CA VAL A 178 -0.79 -0.48 6.80
C VAL A 178 -1.42 -0.68 5.43
N ASP A 179 -1.05 -1.75 4.74
CA ASP A 179 -1.60 -2.16 3.45
C ASP A 179 -2.15 -3.58 3.54
N VAL A 180 -3.37 -3.77 3.09
CA VAL A 180 -4.02 -5.08 3.17
C VAL A 180 -4.78 -5.39 1.87
N ALA A 181 -4.68 -6.64 1.42
CA ALA A 181 -5.41 -7.13 0.26
C ALA A 181 -6.18 -8.41 0.59
N SER A 182 -5.49 -9.56 0.59
CA SER A 182 -6.11 -10.91 0.73
C SER A 182 -6.78 -11.14 2.08
N GLY A 183 -6.27 -10.53 3.16
CA GLY A 183 -6.84 -10.68 4.51
C GLY A 183 -8.30 -10.19 4.63
N LEU A 184 -8.78 -9.40 3.68
CA LEU A 184 -10.11 -8.81 3.64
C LEU A 184 -10.91 -9.24 2.40
N GLU A 185 -10.64 -10.40 1.83
CA GLU A 185 -11.29 -10.85 0.60
C GLU A 185 -12.13 -12.12 0.82
N THR A 186 -13.28 -12.17 0.16
CA THR A 186 -14.07 -13.41 0.00
C THR A 186 -13.49 -14.29 -1.11
N LYS A 187 -12.93 -13.66 -2.14
CA LYS A 187 -12.14 -14.24 -3.23
C LYS A 187 -11.23 -13.17 -3.82
N PRO A 188 -10.15 -13.53 -4.53
CA PRO A 188 -9.23 -12.56 -5.12
C PRO A 188 -9.98 -11.46 -5.90
N GLY A 189 -9.71 -10.18 -5.55
CA GLY A 189 -10.35 -9.02 -6.15
C GLY A 189 -11.77 -8.70 -5.68
N LYS A 190 -12.31 -9.40 -4.68
CA LYS A 190 -13.61 -9.09 -4.08
C LYS A 190 -13.50 -8.98 -2.56
N LYS A 191 -13.75 -7.78 -2.03
CA LYS A 191 -13.65 -7.50 -0.60
C LYS A 191 -14.86 -8.04 0.18
N ASP A 192 -14.59 -8.51 1.39
CA ASP A 192 -15.58 -8.74 2.44
C ASP A 192 -15.77 -7.43 3.20
N HIS A 193 -16.93 -6.80 3.06
CA HIS A 193 -17.19 -5.48 3.64
C HIS A 193 -17.25 -5.51 5.16
N GLY A 194 -17.68 -6.63 5.77
CA GLY A 194 -17.67 -6.84 7.22
C GLY A 194 -16.23 -6.86 7.74
N ARG A 195 -15.39 -7.75 7.21
CA ARG A 195 -13.98 -7.84 7.58
C ARG A 195 -13.21 -6.55 7.31
N LEU A 196 -13.56 -5.83 6.25
CA LEU A 196 -12.95 -4.55 5.91
C LEU A 196 -13.22 -3.51 7.01
N LYS A 197 -14.47 -3.39 7.45
CA LYS A 197 -14.84 -2.50 8.53
C LYS A 197 -14.15 -2.89 9.84
N GLU A 198 -14.21 -4.17 10.22
CA GLU A 198 -13.56 -4.69 11.42
C GLU A 198 -12.05 -4.40 11.43
N PHE A 199 -11.37 -4.59 10.30
CA PHE A 199 -9.94 -4.31 10.19
C PHE A 199 -9.62 -2.83 10.44
N ILE A 200 -10.38 -1.93 9.83
CA ILE A 200 -10.18 -0.48 9.99
C ILE A 200 -10.47 -0.07 11.44
N ASP A 201 -11.52 -0.60 12.04
CA ASP A 201 -11.86 -0.35 13.45
C ASP A 201 -10.71 -0.81 14.37
N GLU A 202 -10.10 -2.00 14.11
CA GLU A 202 -8.94 -2.48 14.87
C GLU A 202 -7.71 -1.58 14.71
N VAL A 203 -7.43 -1.09 13.49
CA VAL A 203 -6.34 -0.14 13.26
C VAL A 203 -6.55 1.12 14.08
N ARG A 204 -7.75 1.71 14.07
CA ARG A 204 -8.06 2.93 14.81
C ARG A 204 -8.01 2.73 16.33
N ARG A 205 -8.46 1.57 16.82
CA ARG A 205 -8.36 1.19 18.23
C ARG A 205 -6.91 1.06 18.68
N ALA A 206 -6.08 0.36 17.90
CA ALA A 206 -4.65 0.21 18.19
C ALA A 206 -3.92 1.56 18.18
N GLU A 207 -4.25 2.45 17.25
CA GLU A 207 -3.71 3.80 17.17
C GLU A 207 -4.04 4.63 18.42
N GLN A 208 -5.29 4.59 18.87
CA GLN A 208 -5.73 5.28 20.09
C GLN A 208 -5.00 4.76 21.34
N GLN A 209 -4.86 3.43 21.47
CA GLN A 209 -4.15 2.79 22.58
C GLN A 209 -2.66 3.17 22.64
N LEU A 210 -2.02 3.40 21.49
CA LEU A 210 -0.63 3.82 21.43
C LEU A 210 -0.43 5.32 21.72
N GLY A 211 -1.51 6.08 21.83
CA GLY A 211 -1.43 7.54 21.97
C GLY A 211 -0.71 8.20 20.79
N LEU A 212 -0.78 7.57 19.61
CA LEU A 212 -0.14 8.06 18.39
C LEU A 212 -0.90 9.28 17.86
N GLN A 213 -0.71 10.44 18.51
CA GLN A 213 -0.87 11.73 17.84
C GLN A 213 0.35 11.88 16.93
N LEU A 214 0.23 11.39 15.69
CA LEU A 214 1.21 11.74 14.68
C LEU A 214 1.08 13.26 14.46
N ASP A 215 2.22 13.95 14.62
CA ASP A 215 2.32 15.39 14.40
C ASP A 215 1.81 15.72 13.00
N HIS A 216 0.62 16.29 12.89
CA HIS A 216 -0.02 16.69 11.63
C HIS A 216 0.84 17.65 10.81
N SER A 217 1.87 18.29 11.41
CA SER A 217 2.82 19.14 10.70
C SER A 217 3.71 18.39 9.70
N LYS A 218 3.77 17.04 9.80
CA LYS A 218 4.46 16.17 8.83
C LYS A 218 3.54 15.55 7.79
N GLU A 219 2.24 15.76 7.91
CA GLU A 219 1.25 15.40 6.91
C GLU A 219 1.18 16.48 5.83
N ASN A 220 2.24 16.60 5.03
CA ASN A 220 2.02 17.21 3.73
C ASN A 220 1.25 16.18 2.91
N PRO A 221 -0.03 16.45 2.55
CA PRO A 221 -0.67 15.65 1.52
C PRO A 221 0.25 15.69 0.31
N ILE A 222 0.30 14.61 -0.43
CA ILE A 222 0.97 14.57 -1.72
C ILE A 222 0.40 15.74 -2.53
N GLN A 223 1.08 16.89 -2.52
CA GLN A 223 0.69 18.00 -3.38
C GLN A 223 1.15 17.68 -4.80
N PRO A 224 0.30 17.94 -5.81
CA PRO A 224 0.56 17.62 -7.20
C PRO A 224 1.81 18.32 -7.75
#